data_2402ef6543bc4a8f344d94ed60be6191
#
_entry.id   2402ef6543bc4a8f344d94ed60be6191
#
_cell.length_a   1.000
_cell.length_b   1.000
_cell.length_c   1.000
_cell.angle_alpha   90.00
_cell.angle_beta   90.00
_cell.angle_gamma   90.00
#
_symmetry.space_group_name_H-M   'P 1'
#
loop_
_entity.id
_entity.type
_entity.pdbx_description
1 polymer ?
#
loop_
_entity_poly.entity_id
_entity_poly.type
_entity_poly.pdbx_seq_one_letter_code
_entity_poly.pdbx_strand_id
1 'polypeptide(L)'
;MIASATGSSGITINGIMPVEEQLVTNLRGKISSDNYFNPQKHNEIIISEKLSKKLILKLNKKTILTFQDKDGNLASSAFRVAAIFRTVNGPYDDNNVFVRINDADSLAGIPGEFNEISVLLTSSQLLGACQASLIKQYPRVEVKNWMELAPELGLTVSVGDQMVYIFMGIILLALVFGIVNTMMMAVLERTREIGMLLALGMNKLRIFTMILLETFFLILAGCPAGILLALGTIAIT
;
A
#
# COMPACT_ATOMS: atom_id res chain seq x y z
N MET A 1 -25.76 -11.04 -2.17
CA MET A 1 -26.50 -10.04 -1.33
C MET A 1 -26.57 -10.53 0.11
N ILE A 2 -26.41 -9.65 1.08
CA ILE A 2 -26.61 -9.93 2.50
C ILE A 2 -27.88 -9.23 2.98
N ALA A 3 -28.71 -9.92 3.75
CA ALA A 3 -29.95 -9.37 4.29
C ALA A 3 -30.04 -9.61 5.80
N SER A 4 -30.57 -8.61 6.49
CA SER A 4 -30.92 -8.66 7.92
C SER A 4 -32.37 -8.21 8.12
N ALA A 5 -32.86 -8.24 9.35
CA ALA A 5 -34.20 -7.73 9.67
C ALA A 5 -34.35 -6.21 9.40
N THR A 6 -33.27 -5.47 9.32
CA THR A 6 -33.25 -4.01 9.17
C THR A 6 -32.93 -3.52 7.76
N GLY A 7 -32.48 -4.40 6.87
CA GLY A 7 -32.15 -4.00 5.49
C GLY A 7 -31.31 -5.04 4.75
N SER A 8 -30.95 -4.70 3.52
CA SER A 8 -30.10 -5.52 2.66
C SER A 8 -28.97 -4.70 2.02
N SER A 9 -27.89 -5.35 1.63
CA SER A 9 -26.76 -4.74 0.92
C SER A 9 -26.21 -5.71 -0.12
N GLY A 10 -25.79 -5.14 -1.29
CA GLY A 10 -24.97 -5.87 -2.25
C GLY A 10 -23.58 -6.12 -1.65
N ILE A 11 -23.08 -7.33 -1.78
CA ILE A 11 -21.77 -7.72 -1.25
C ILE A 11 -21.12 -8.77 -2.13
N THR A 12 -19.81 -8.85 -2.05
CA THR A 12 -19.00 -9.98 -2.56
C THR A 12 -18.82 -10.98 -1.43
N ILE A 13 -19.11 -12.24 -1.71
CA ILE A 13 -18.96 -13.35 -0.77
C ILE A 13 -17.66 -14.06 -1.10
N ASN A 14 -16.72 -14.04 -0.16
CA ASN A 14 -15.43 -14.69 -0.31
C ASN A 14 -15.43 -16.00 0.50
N GLY A 15 -15.42 -17.13 -0.21
CA GLY A 15 -15.22 -18.45 0.40
C GLY A 15 -13.74 -18.67 0.66
N ILE A 16 -13.33 -18.79 1.91
CA ILE A 16 -11.91 -18.90 2.29
C ILE A 16 -11.60 -20.20 3.03
N MET A 17 -10.38 -20.66 2.91
CA MET A 17 -9.77 -21.66 3.78
C MET A 17 -9.10 -20.95 4.95
N PRO A 18 -9.64 -21.03 6.20
CA PRO A 18 -9.24 -20.15 7.30
C PRO A 18 -7.76 -20.24 7.70
N VAL A 19 -7.13 -21.37 7.48
CA VAL A 19 -5.71 -21.59 7.84
C VAL A 19 -4.80 -20.96 6.79
N GLU A 20 -5.06 -21.20 5.52
CA GLU A 20 -4.29 -20.69 4.37
C GLU A 20 -4.47 -19.19 4.23
N GLU A 21 -5.68 -18.70 4.39
CA GLU A 21 -6.00 -17.27 4.33
C GLU A 21 -5.23 -16.44 5.36
N GLN A 22 -4.98 -17.00 6.53
CA GLN A 22 -4.19 -16.34 7.56
C GLN A 22 -2.75 -16.06 7.11
N LEU A 23 -2.18 -16.92 6.27
CA LEU A 23 -0.83 -16.78 5.74
C LEU A 23 -0.75 -15.70 4.64
N VAL A 24 -1.85 -15.47 3.92
CA VAL A 24 -1.89 -14.54 2.77
C VAL A 24 -2.35 -13.15 3.19
N THR A 25 -3.52 -13.02 3.81
CA THR A 25 -4.14 -11.71 4.10
C THR A 25 -4.02 -11.29 5.56
N ASN A 26 -3.65 -12.19 6.45
CA ASN A 26 -3.65 -11.99 7.90
C ASN A 26 -5.01 -11.44 8.41
N LEU A 27 -6.11 -12.00 7.88
CA LEU A 27 -7.47 -11.57 8.24
C LEU A 27 -7.72 -11.65 9.74
N ARG A 28 -7.18 -12.67 10.41
CA ARG A 28 -7.32 -12.84 11.86
C ARG A 28 -6.75 -11.65 12.66
N GLY A 29 -5.65 -11.07 12.21
CA GLY A 29 -5.06 -9.87 12.84
C GLY A 29 -5.91 -8.59 12.66
N LYS A 30 -6.89 -8.61 11.76
CA LYS A 30 -7.81 -7.47 11.49
C LYS A 30 -9.18 -7.64 12.17
N ILE A 31 -9.37 -8.73 12.93
CA ILE A 31 -10.62 -9.02 13.64
C ILE A 31 -10.53 -8.42 15.04
N SER A 32 -11.57 -7.69 15.42
CA SER A 32 -11.67 -7.01 16.73
C SER A 32 -12.03 -7.93 17.90
N SER A 33 -12.32 -9.21 17.65
CA SER A 33 -12.71 -10.20 18.65
C SER A 33 -11.81 -11.44 18.58
N ASP A 34 -11.58 -12.11 19.71
CA ASP A 34 -10.83 -13.37 19.73
C ASP A 34 -11.54 -14.53 18.99
N ASN A 35 -12.78 -14.34 18.60
CA ASN A 35 -13.55 -15.32 17.89
C ASN A 35 -13.19 -15.27 16.39
N TYR A 36 -12.68 -16.38 15.89
CA TYR A 36 -12.57 -16.68 14.47
C TYR A 36 -13.60 -17.77 14.11
N PHE A 37 -13.52 -18.41 12.98
CA PHE A 37 -14.37 -19.53 12.65
C PHE A 37 -14.21 -20.69 13.65
N ASN A 38 -15.33 -21.19 14.19
CA ASN A 38 -15.29 -22.36 15.04
C ASN A 38 -15.32 -23.65 14.19
N PRO A 39 -14.34 -24.55 14.28
CA PRO A 39 -14.29 -25.78 13.47
C PRO A 39 -15.52 -26.67 13.56
N GLN A 40 -16.25 -26.62 14.68
CA GLN A 40 -17.43 -27.46 14.92
C GLN A 40 -18.76 -26.84 14.48
N LYS A 41 -18.75 -25.56 14.03
CA LYS A 41 -19.96 -24.87 13.61
C LYS A 41 -19.97 -24.66 12.10
N HIS A 42 -21.10 -24.81 11.45
CA HIS A 42 -21.33 -24.51 10.05
C HIS A 42 -22.07 -23.19 9.88
N ASN A 43 -22.05 -22.66 8.66
CA ASN A 43 -22.73 -21.44 8.28
C ASN A 43 -22.35 -20.24 9.16
N GLU A 44 -21.05 -20.05 9.37
CA GLU A 44 -20.49 -18.87 10.03
C GLU A 44 -20.03 -17.85 9.00
N ILE A 45 -20.20 -16.57 9.32
CA ILE A 45 -19.79 -15.45 8.47
C ILE A 45 -18.99 -14.43 9.27
N ILE A 46 -17.97 -13.89 8.64
CA ILE A 46 -17.20 -12.74 9.13
C ILE A 46 -17.61 -11.54 8.31
N ILE A 47 -18.10 -10.48 8.96
CA ILE A 47 -18.57 -9.25 8.33
C ILE A 47 -17.68 -8.08 8.74
N SER A 48 -17.68 -7.00 7.95
CA SER A 48 -16.98 -5.79 8.35
C SER A 48 -17.70 -5.00 9.42
N GLU A 49 -16.98 -4.15 10.14
CA GLU A 49 -17.55 -3.23 11.13
C GLU A 49 -18.58 -2.28 10.50
N LYS A 50 -18.32 -1.83 9.26
CA LYS A 50 -19.23 -0.96 8.52
C LYS A 50 -20.56 -1.66 8.19
N LEU A 51 -20.51 -2.89 7.65
CA LEU A 51 -21.69 -3.70 7.39
C LEU A 51 -22.44 -4.03 8.67
N SER A 52 -21.72 -4.33 9.76
CA SER A 52 -22.29 -4.55 11.09
C SER A 52 -23.14 -3.36 11.55
N LYS A 53 -22.60 -2.13 11.42
CA LYS A 53 -23.31 -0.89 11.75
C LYS A 53 -24.48 -0.62 10.81
N LYS A 54 -24.28 -0.77 9.50
CA LYS A 54 -25.30 -0.52 8.46
C LYS A 54 -26.51 -1.43 8.58
N LEU A 55 -26.30 -2.71 8.88
CA LEU A 55 -27.34 -3.73 8.96
C LEU A 55 -27.75 -4.06 10.41
N ILE A 56 -27.21 -3.36 11.39
CA ILE A 56 -27.43 -3.56 12.83
C ILE A 56 -27.18 -5.03 13.24
N LEU A 57 -26.17 -5.63 12.63
CA LEU A 57 -25.76 -7.00 12.89
C LEU A 57 -24.69 -7.03 14.00
N LYS A 58 -24.96 -7.80 15.06
CA LYS A 58 -24.01 -8.03 16.15
C LYS A 58 -23.48 -9.46 16.09
N LEU A 59 -22.42 -9.73 16.86
CA LEU A 59 -21.91 -11.09 17.04
C LEU A 59 -23.04 -12.06 17.41
N ASN A 60 -22.96 -13.27 16.89
CA ASN A 60 -23.92 -14.36 17.06
C ASN A 60 -25.33 -14.12 16.47
N LYS A 61 -25.59 -12.99 15.83
CA LYS A 61 -26.86 -12.77 15.12
C LYS A 61 -26.90 -13.51 13.80
N LYS A 62 -28.10 -13.91 13.38
CA LYS A 62 -28.30 -14.54 12.06
C LYS A 62 -28.50 -13.49 10.99
N THR A 63 -27.95 -13.76 9.82
CA THR A 63 -28.14 -12.99 8.59
C THR A 63 -28.39 -13.96 7.44
N ILE A 64 -29.03 -13.52 6.39
CA ILE A 64 -29.33 -14.33 5.21
C ILE A 64 -28.38 -13.90 4.09
N LEU A 65 -27.65 -14.86 3.54
CA LEU A 65 -26.89 -14.69 2.30
C LEU A 65 -27.73 -15.22 1.16
N THR A 66 -27.84 -14.44 0.09
CA THR A 66 -28.48 -14.82 -1.16
C THR A 66 -27.53 -14.56 -2.31
N PHE A 67 -27.30 -15.54 -3.13
CA PHE A 67 -26.49 -15.47 -4.33
C PHE A 67 -27.04 -16.42 -5.40
N GLN A 68 -26.49 -16.36 -6.60
CA GLN A 68 -26.86 -17.24 -7.70
C GLN A 68 -25.91 -18.44 -7.71
N ASP A 69 -26.46 -19.65 -7.81
CA ASP A 69 -25.68 -20.87 -8.02
C ASP A 69 -25.20 -20.96 -9.49
N LYS A 70 -24.43 -21.98 -9.82
CA LYS A 70 -23.92 -22.21 -11.18
C LYS A 70 -25.02 -22.40 -12.23
N ASP A 71 -26.21 -22.84 -11.83
CA ASP A 71 -27.35 -23.12 -12.69
C ASP A 71 -28.24 -21.87 -12.86
N GLY A 72 -27.88 -20.76 -12.23
CA GLY A 72 -28.61 -19.49 -12.28
C GLY A 72 -29.77 -19.41 -11.29
N ASN A 73 -29.98 -20.40 -10.40
CA ASN A 73 -30.99 -20.36 -9.40
C ASN A 73 -30.56 -19.52 -8.19
N LEU A 74 -31.52 -18.95 -7.47
CA LEU A 74 -31.26 -18.21 -6.24
C LEU A 74 -31.08 -19.19 -5.07
N ALA A 75 -29.84 -19.29 -4.58
CA ALA A 75 -29.52 -19.98 -3.35
C ALA A 75 -29.54 -18.99 -2.17
N SER A 76 -30.21 -19.37 -1.09
CA SER A 76 -30.27 -18.56 0.14
C SER A 76 -30.04 -19.43 1.35
N SER A 77 -29.19 -18.97 2.25
CA SER A 77 -28.93 -19.66 3.52
C SER A 77 -28.72 -18.68 4.67
N ALA A 78 -29.05 -19.17 5.87
CA ALA A 78 -28.87 -18.41 7.09
C ALA A 78 -27.47 -18.65 7.67
N PHE A 79 -26.70 -17.57 7.80
CA PHE A 79 -25.39 -17.55 8.42
C PHE A 79 -25.42 -16.87 9.78
N ARG A 80 -24.50 -17.23 10.65
CA ARG A 80 -24.33 -16.61 11.96
C ARG A 80 -23.04 -15.78 11.97
N VAL A 81 -23.13 -14.54 12.42
CA VAL A 81 -21.95 -13.65 12.54
C VAL A 81 -21.00 -14.21 13.60
N ALA A 82 -19.85 -14.72 13.18
CA ALA A 82 -18.80 -15.26 14.04
C ALA A 82 -17.86 -14.17 14.52
N ALA A 83 -17.45 -13.27 13.61
CA ALA A 83 -16.51 -12.21 13.90
C ALA A 83 -16.79 -10.95 13.09
N ILE A 84 -16.21 -9.84 13.54
CA ILE A 84 -16.26 -8.54 12.86
C ILE A 84 -14.82 -8.10 12.58
N PHE A 85 -14.53 -7.82 11.30
CA PHE A 85 -13.23 -7.32 10.87
C PHE A 85 -13.26 -5.84 10.53
N ARG A 86 -12.09 -5.21 10.57
CA ARG A 86 -11.89 -3.84 10.13
C ARG A 86 -10.55 -3.72 9.41
N THR A 87 -10.58 -3.09 8.22
CA THR A 87 -9.37 -2.73 7.49
C THR A 87 -9.22 -1.22 7.37
N VAL A 88 -8.11 -0.77 6.78
CA VAL A 88 -7.91 0.64 6.43
C VAL A 88 -8.63 1.03 5.13
N ASN A 89 -9.09 0.05 4.35
CA ASN A 89 -9.76 0.26 3.07
C ASN A 89 -11.28 0.24 3.26
N GLY A 90 -11.85 1.44 3.39
CA GLY A 90 -13.29 1.61 3.61
C GLY A 90 -14.19 0.99 2.53
N PRO A 91 -13.96 1.20 1.22
CA PRO A 91 -14.71 0.56 0.14
C PRO A 91 -14.64 -0.97 0.15
N TYR A 92 -13.50 -1.53 0.52
CA TYR A 92 -13.35 -2.97 0.68
C TYR A 92 -14.22 -3.50 1.82
N ASP A 93 -14.23 -2.80 2.96
CA ASP A 93 -15.03 -3.17 4.13
C ASP A 93 -16.54 -3.10 3.85
N ASP A 94 -17.00 -2.20 2.96
CA ASP A 94 -18.41 -2.05 2.62
C ASP A 94 -18.94 -3.20 1.76
N ASN A 95 -18.07 -3.87 0.99
CA ASN A 95 -18.49 -4.79 -0.06
C ASN A 95 -18.11 -6.25 0.18
N ASN A 96 -17.23 -6.55 1.14
CA ASN A 96 -16.70 -7.90 1.31
C ASN A 96 -17.17 -8.55 2.61
N VAL A 97 -17.49 -9.84 2.51
CA VAL A 97 -17.72 -10.74 3.63
C VAL A 97 -16.98 -12.05 3.40
N PHE A 98 -16.66 -12.74 4.49
CA PHE A 98 -15.92 -13.99 4.43
C PHE A 98 -16.77 -15.12 5.02
N VAL A 99 -16.80 -16.26 4.33
CA VAL A 99 -17.41 -17.50 4.78
C VAL A 99 -16.39 -18.63 4.56
N ARG A 100 -16.63 -19.80 5.17
CA ARG A 100 -15.77 -20.94 4.83
C ARG A 100 -16.07 -21.42 3.43
N ILE A 101 -15.05 -21.85 2.73
CA ILE A 101 -15.16 -22.37 1.37
C ILE A 101 -16.15 -23.54 1.33
N ASN A 102 -16.08 -24.47 2.28
CA ASN A 102 -16.98 -25.63 2.32
C ASN A 102 -18.46 -25.24 2.48
N ASP A 103 -18.74 -24.18 3.23
CA ASP A 103 -20.10 -23.66 3.42
C ASP A 103 -20.57 -22.92 2.15
N ALA A 104 -19.67 -22.22 1.44
CA ALA A 104 -19.96 -21.56 0.18
C ALA A 104 -20.20 -22.58 -0.96
N ASP A 105 -19.31 -23.55 -1.09
CA ASP A 105 -19.34 -24.58 -2.15
C ASP A 105 -20.61 -25.41 -2.11
N SER A 106 -21.02 -25.82 -0.89
CA SER A 106 -22.23 -26.60 -0.70
C SER A 106 -23.50 -25.83 -1.15
N LEU A 107 -23.49 -24.52 -1.04
CA LEU A 107 -24.61 -23.66 -1.44
C LEU A 107 -24.53 -23.26 -2.92
N ALA A 108 -23.31 -23.07 -3.45
CA ALA A 108 -23.10 -22.71 -4.85
C ALA A 108 -23.19 -23.92 -5.82
N GLY A 109 -23.20 -25.15 -5.29
CA GLY A 109 -23.25 -26.37 -6.09
C GLY A 109 -21.95 -26.66 -6.85
N ILE A 110 -20.79 -26.18 -6.34
CA ILE A 110 -19.46 -26.32 -6.96
C ILE A 110 -18.44 -26.96 -5.99
N PRO A 111 -18.72 -28.14 -5.45
CA PRO A 111 -17.86 -28.73 -4.45
C PRO A 111 -16.46 -29.01 -4.99
N GLY A 112 -15.43 -28.45 -4.34
CA GLY A 112 -14.04 -28.67 -4.68
C GLY A 112 -13.51 -27.89 -5.88
N GLU A 113 -14.26 -26.93 -6.40
CA GLU A 113 -13.79 -26.01 -7.44
C GLU A 113 -13.31 -24.69 -6.81
N PHE A 114 -12.28 -24.08 -7.40
CA PHE A 114 -11.75 -22.78 -6.97
C PHE A 114 -11.97 -21.76 -8.07
N ASN A 115 -12.53 -20.62 -7.72
CA ASN A 115 -12.72 -19.50 -8.64
C ASN A 115 -11.48 -18.62 -8.72
N GLU A 116 -10.73 -18.53 -7.62
CA GLU A 116 -9.56 -17.66 -7.50
C GLU A 116 -8.52 -18.30 -6.58
N ILE A 117 -7.24 -18.13 -6.93
CA ILE A 117 -6.09 -18.52 -6.10
C ILE A 117 -5.24 -17.28 -5.88
N SER A 118 -5.09 -16.89 -4.62
CA SER A 118 -4.24 -15.77 -4.23
C SER A 118 -2.85 -16.26 -3.85
N VAL A 119 -1.82 -15.62 -4.41
CA VAL A 119 -0.42 -15.96 -4.16
C VAL A 119 0.28 -14.76 -3.55
N LEU A 120 0.87 -14.94 -2.36
CA LEU A 120 1.69 -13.93 -1.70
C LEU A 120 3.17 -14.17 -2.02
N LEU A 121 3.84 -13.16 -2.57
CA LEU A 121 5.27 -13.19 -2.87
C LEU A 121 6.09 -12.64 -1.71
N THR A 122 7.27 -13.19 -1.51
CA THR A 122 8.22 -12.73 -0.48
C THR A 122 8.80 -11.35 -0.79
N SER A 123 8.87 -10.95 -2.08
CA SER A 123 9.38 -9.66 -2.51
C SER A 123 8.59 -9.14 -3.71
N SER A 124 8.29 -7.85 -3.70
CA SER A 124 7.62 -7.15 -4.82
C SER A 124 8.43 -7.16 -6.11
N GLN A 125 9.76 -7.29 -6.02
CA GLN A 125 10.65 -7.36 -7.19
C GLN A 125 10.43 -8.61 -8.04
N LEU A 126 9.92 -9.68 -7.43
CA LEU A 126 9.65 -10.95 -8.11
C LEU A 126 8.30 -10.96 -8.84
N LEU A 127 7.48 -9.91 -8.67
CA LEU A 127 6.11 -9.86 -9.17
C LEU A 127 6.04 -10.06 -10.68
N GLY A 128 6.81 -9.30 -11.46
CA GLY A 128 6.81 -9.40 -12.92
C GLY A 128 7.31 -10.75 -13.45
N ALA A 129 8.38 -11.28 -12.84
CA ALA A 129 8.94 -12.57 -13.23
C ALA A 129 7.98 -13.73 -12.89
N CYS A 130 7.36 -13.67 -11.72
CA CYS A 130 6.37 -14.66 -11.28
C CYS A 130 5.12 -14.64 -12.18
N GLN A 131 4.56 -13.46 -12.44
CA GLN A 131 3.41 -13.29 -13.32
C GLN A 131 3.68 -13.84 -14.72
N ALA A 132 4.82 -13.49 -15.33
CA ALA A 132 5.20 -14.00 -16.66
C ALA A 132 5.36 -15.53 -16.67
N SER A 133 5.92 -16.10 -15.61
CA SER A 133 6.06 -17.57 -15.46
C SER A 133 4.71 -18.26 -15.35
N LEU A 134 3.79 -17.72 -14.54
CA LEU A 134 2.46 -18.29 -14.35
C LEU A 134 1.62 -18.20 -15.63
N ILE A 135 1.65 -17.09 -16.36
CA ILE A 135 0.97 -16.93 -17.66
C ILE A 135 1.47 -17.98 -18.65
N LYS A 136 2.78 -18.22 -18.68
CA LYS A 136 3.37 -19.22 -19.59
C LYS A 136 2.97 -20.66 -19.21
N GLN A 137 2.89 -20.94 -17.91
CA GLN A 137 2.59 -22.27 -17.40
C GLN A 137 1.09 -22.60 -17.48
N TYR A 138 0.23 -21.60 -17.28
CA TYR A 138 -1.23 -21.75 -17.23
C TYR A 138 -1.93 -20.82 -18.23
N PRO A 139 -1.84 -21.07 -19.55
CA PRO A 139 -2.36 -20.14 -20.58
C PRO A 139 -3.89 -20.02 -20.61
N ARG A 140 -4.61 -20.87 -19.88
CA ARG A 140 -6.08 -20.84 -19.77
C ARG A 140 -6.57 -20.10 -18.53
N VAL A 141 -5.67 -19.68 -17.65
CA VAL A 141 -5.99 -19.00 -16.40
C VAL A 141 -5.59 -17.53 -16.54
N GLU A 142 -6.48 -16.65 -16.12
CA GLU A 142 -6.18 -15.21 -16.07
C GLU A 142 -5.32 -14.91 -14.84
N VAL A 143 -4.09 -14.45 -15.05
CA VAL A 143 -3.14 -14.11 -13.98
C VAL A 143 -3.04 -12.61 -13.87
N LYS A 144 -3.61 -12.05 -12.79
CA LYS A 144 -3.59 -10.62 -12.48
C LYS A 144 -2.69 -10.32 -11.31
N ASN A 145 -1.97 -9.23 -11.39
CA ASN A 145 -1.27 -8.68 -10.23
C ASN A 145 -2.18 -7.72 -9.44
N TRP A 146 -1.76 -7.35 -8.24
CA TRP A 146 -2.55 -6.47 -7.37
C TRP A 146 -2.81 -5.09 -7.97
N MET A 147 -1.91 -4.55 -8.83
CA MET A 147 -2.12 -3.27 -9.52
C MET A 147 -3.22 -3.37 -10.59
N GLU A 148 -3.35 -4.52 -11.22
CA GLU A 148 -4.42 -4.78 -12.20
C GLU A 148 -5.76 -5.03 -11.53
N LEU A 149 -5.75 -5.67 -10.34
CA LEU A 149 -6.95 -5.89 -9.53
C LEU A 149 -7.47 -4.61 -8.87
N ALA A 150 -6.57 -3.72 -8.48
CA ALA A 150 -6.90 -2.45 -7.84
C ALA A 150 -6.17 -1.29 -8.54
N PRO A 151 -6.63 -0.87 -9.75
CA PRO A 151 -5.97 0.17 -10.53
C PRO A 151 -5.83 1.50 -9.76
N GLU A 152 -6.78 1.81 -8.89
CA GLU A 152 -6.76 3.01 -8.05
C GLU A 152 -5.56 3.03 -7.09
N LEU A 153 -5.20 1.88 -6.52
CA LEU A 153 -4.02 1.75 -5.67
C LEU A 153 -2.75 1.81 -6.49
N GLY A 154 -2.73 1.19 -7.68
CA GLY A 154 -1.62 1.25 -8.61
C GLY A 154 -1.31 2.69 -9.05
N LEU A 155 -2.34 3.47 -9.38
CA LEU A 155 -2.22 4.88 -9.71
C LEU A 155 -1.70 5.70 -8.52
N THR A 156 -2.19 5.44 -7.31
CA THR A 156 -1.74 6.14 -6.10
C THR A 156 -0.25 5.93 -5.85
N VAL A 157 0.26 4.72 -6.02
CA VAL A 157 1.69 4.41 -5.87
C VAL A 157 2.50 5.10 -6.96
N SER A 158 2.09 5.01 -8.24
CA SER A 158 2.84 5.60 -9.35
C SER A 158 2.86 7.14 -9.31
N VAL A 159 1.74 7.77 -8.92
CA VAL A 159 1.67 9.22 -8.73
C VAL A 159 2.50 9.64 -7.51
N GLY A 160 2.50 8.83 -6.43
CA GLY A 160 3.35 9.06 -5.26
C GLY A 160 4.83 9.14 -5.63
N ASP A 161 5.32 8.17 -6.40
CA ASP A 161 6.71 8.15 -6.87
C ASP A 161 7.04 9.38 -7.73
N GLN A 162 6.16 9.76 -8.66
CA GLN A 162 6.33 10.98 -9.46
C GLN A 162 6.38 12.24 -8.61
N MET A 163 5.53 12.36 -7.61
CA MET A 163 5.50 13.52 -6.70
C MET A 163 6.82 13.67 -5.94
N VAL A 164 7.44 12.57 -5.50
CA VAL A 164 8.75 12.60 -4.83
C VAL A 164 9.81 13.23 -5.74
N TYR A 165 9.87 12.88 -7.02
CA TYR A 165 10.83 13.49 -7.96
C TYR A 165 10.56 14.98 -8.19
N ILE A 166 9.29 15.39 -8.27
CA ILE A 166 8.92 16.81 -8.42
C ILE A 166 9.35 17.61 -7.17
N PHE A 167 9.03 17.12 -5.98
CA PHE A 167 9.45 17.77 -4.73
C PHE A 167 10.97 17.83 -4.60
N MET A 168 11.67 16.74 -4.94
CA MET A 168 13.13 16.73 -4.95
C MET A 168 13.69 17.80 -5.91
N GLY A 169 13.11 17.96 -7.10
CA GLY A 169 13.49 19.00 -8.06
C GLY A 169 13.31 20.40 -7.50
N ILE A 170 12.18 20.67 -6.86
CA ILE A 170 11.88 21.98 -6.23
C ILE A 170 12.86 22.29 -5.10
N ILE A 171 13.13 21.30 -4.23
CA ILE A 171 14.07 21.45 -3.12
C ILE A 171 15.49 21.71 -3.65
N LEU A 172 15.90 20.96 -4.67
CA LEU A 172 17.24 21.12 -5.29
C LEU A 172 17.39 22.51 -5.91
N LEU A 173 16.36 23.01 -6.58
CA LEU A 173 16.34 24.35 -7.16
C LEU A 173 16.41 25.44 -6.07
N ALA A 174 15.67 25.30 -4.99
CA ALA A 174 15.73 26.19 -3.84
C ALA A 174 17.14 26.20 -3.19
N LEU A 175 17.77 25.02 -3.07
CA LEU A 175 19.13 24.85 -2.57
C LEU A 175 20.15 25.60 -3.46
N VAL A 176 20.04 25.46 -4.79
CA VAL A 176 20.90 26.18 -5.74
C VAL A 176 20.80 27.69 -5.53
N PHE A 177 19.60 28.25 -5.44
CA PHE A 177 19.42 29.68 -5.15
C PHE A 177 20.01 30.08 -3.81
N GLY A 178 19.84 29.27 -2.77
CA GLY A 178 20.44 29.50 -1.46
C GLY A 178 21.96 29.55 -1.50
N ILE A 179 22.58 28.59 -2.20
CA ILE A 179 24.04 28.54 -2.37
C ILE A 179 24.55 29.75 -3.15
N VAL A 180 23.89 30.10 -4.25
CA VAL A 180 24.28 31.26 -5.06
C VAL A 180 24.21 32.56 -4.23
N ASN A 181 23.12 32.76 -3.47
CA ASN A 181 22.96 33.92 -2.62
C ASN A 181 24.05 34.00 -1.54
N THR A 182 24.33 32.89 -0.85
CA THR A 182 25.37 32.83 0.18
C THR A 182 26.75 33.08 -0.38
N MET A 183 27.07 32.48 -1.54
CA MET A 183 28.33 32.66 -2.22
C MET A 183 28.53 34.10 -2.74
N MET A 184 27.46 34.70 -3.27
CA MET A 184 27.53 36.07 -3.74
C MET A 184 27.85 37.02 -2.56
N MET A 185 27.20 36.81 -1.39
CA MET A 185 27.48 37.60 -0.20
C MET A 185 28.93 37.44 0.28
N ALA A 186 29.42 36.19 0.33
CA ALA A 186 30.80 35.89 0.73
C ALA A 186 31.84 36.58 -0.19
N VAL A 187 31.60 36.58 -1.51
CA VAL A 187 32.47 37.26 -2.48
C VAL A 187 32.41 38.78 -2.33
N LEU A 188 31.21 39.34 -2.11
CA LEU A 188 31.05 40.77 -1.92
C LEU A 188 31.73 41.28 -0.65
N GLU A 189 31.70 40.54 0.45
CA GLU A 189 32.41 40.86 1.69
C GLU A 189 33.94 40.92 1.50
N ARG A 190 34.49 40.06 0.62
CA ARG A 190 35.93 39.98 0.36
C ARG A 190 36.39 40.75 -0.87
N THR A 191 35.58 41.70 -1.40
CA THR A 191 35.92 42.46 -2.62
C THR A 191 37.23 43.22 -2.50
N ARG A 192 37.56 43.81 -1.31
CA ARG A 192 38.80 44.50 -1.07
C ARG A 192 40.04 43.60 -1.14
N GLU A 193 39.94 42.38 -0.61
CA GLU A 193 41.02 41.38 -0.66
C GLU A 193 41.26 40.90 -2.10
N ILE A 194 40.16 40.62 -2.82
CA ILE A 194 40.21 40.24 -4.24
C ILE A 194 40.81 41.35 -5.08
N GLY A 195 40.46 42.63 -4.79
CA GLY A 195 41.01 43.82 -5.44
C GLY A 195 42.52 43.95 -5.22
N MET A 196 43.01 43.74 -3.99
CA MET A 196 44.44 43.69 -3.70
C MET A 196 45.20 42.61 -4.49
N LEU A 197 44.63 41.39 -4.54
CA LEU A 197 45.25 40.29 -5.27
C LEU A 197 45.34 40.58 -6.78
N LEU A 198 44.32 41.26 -7.34
CA LEU A 198 44.35 41.72 -8.74
C LEU A 198 45.39 42.83 -8.95
N ALA A 199 45.56 43.75 -8.01
CA ALA A 199 46.55 44.81 -8.09
C ALA A 199 48.01 44.28 -8.02
N LEU A 200 48.21 43.19 -7.29
CA LEU A 200 49.47 42.44 -7.25
C LEU A 200 49.77 41.61 -8.51
N GLY A 201 48.88 41.66 -9.53
CA GLY A 201 49.05 40.97 -10.80
C GLY A 201 48.56 39.56 -10.86
N MET A 202 47.73 39.13 -9.87
CA MET A 202 47.13 37.78 -9.90
C MET A 202 46.12 37.68 -11.03
N ASN A 203 46.16 36.59 -11.78
CA ASN A 203 45.23 36.33 -12.88
C ASN A 203 43.81 36.00 -12.33
N LYS A 204 42.77 36.54 -12.97
CA LYS A 204 41.34 36.32 -12.62
C LYS A 204 41.03 34.84 -12.52
N LEU A 205 41.64 34.00 -13.37
CA LEU A 205 41.43 32.54 -13.35
C LEU A 205 41.94 31.90 -12.05
N ARG A 206 43.04 32.37 -11.50
CA ARG A 206 43.58 31.87 -10.21
C ARG A 206 42.68 32.24 -9.05
N ILE A 207 42.13 33.46 -9.04
CA ILE A 207 41.18 33.90 -8.03
C ILE A 207 39.89 33.07 -8.10
N PHE A 208 39.39 32.85 -9.30
CA PHE A 208 38.22 31.99 -9.51
C PHE A 208 38.45 30.55 -9.01
N THR A 209 39.58 29.96 -9.33
CA THR A 209 39.96 28.62 -8.87
C THR A 209 40.09 28.55 -7.35
N MET A 210 40.60 29.61 -6.72
CA MET A 210 40.71 29.71 -5.26
C MET A 210 39.32 29.67 -4.60
N ILE A 211 38.38 30.46 -5.12
CA ILE A 211 36.97 30.49 -4.60
C ILE A 211 36.31 29.13 -4.85
N LEU A 212 36.52 28.51 -6.00
CA LEU A 212 35.98 27.17 -6.27
C LEU A 212 36.52 26.11 -5.31
N LEU A 213 37.81 26.15 -5.01
CA LEU A 213 38.42 25.21 -4.05
C LEU A 213 37.84 25.42 -2.63
N GLU A 214 37.71 26.68 -2.20
CA GLU A 214 37.09 27.00 -0.91
C GLU A 214 35.69 26.42 -0.83
N THR A 215 34.86 26.63 -1.85
CA THR A 215 33.52 26.07 -1.95
C THR A 215 33.52 24.54 -1.94
N PHE A 216 34.44 23.92 -2.66
CA PHE A 216 34.55 22.48 -2.69
C PHE A 216 34.89 21.87 -1.33
N PHE A 217 35.79 22.47 -0.56
CA PHE A 217 36.12 22.03 0.79
C PHE A 217 34.95 22.23 1.76
N LEU A 218 34.16 23.31 1.61
CA LEU A 218 32.96 23.53 2.40
C LEU A 218 31.90 22.45 2.13
N ILE A 219 31.70 22.08 0.86
CA ILE A 219 30.78 21.01 0.48
C ILE A 219 31.27 19.66 1.04
N LEU A 220 32.57 19.38 0.94
CA LEU A 220 33.17 18.14 1.44
C LEU A 220 33.02 17.98 2.96
N ALA A 221 33.03 19.08 3.69
CA ALA A 221 32.78 19.08 5.15
C ALA A 221 31.28 19.06 5.49
N GLY A 222 30.47 19.81 4.74
CA GLY A 222 29.04 19.94 5.00
C GLY A 222 28.20 18.70 4.64
N CYS A 223 28.59 18.02 3.56
CA CYS A 223 27.85 16.83 3.08
C CYS A 223 27.81 15.68 4.13
N PRO A 224 28.93 15.25 4.74
CA PRO A 224 28.91 14.24 5.79
C PRO A 224 28.11 14.67 7.02
N ALA A 225 28.21 15.94 7.41
CA ALA A 225 27.44 16.49 8.55
C ALA A 225 25.93 16.43 8.26
N GLY A 226 25.51 16.79 7.05
CA GLY A 226 24.11 16.72 6.61
C GLY A 226 23.59 15.27 6.59
N ILE A 227 24.38 14.32 6.12
CA ILE A 227 24.02 12.89 6.12
C ILE A 227 23.88 12.36 7.54
N LEU A 228 24.79 12.71 8.45
CA LEU A 228 24.72 12.29 9.85
C LEU A 228 23.47 12.84 10.55
N LEU A 229 23.11 14.11 10.31
CA LEU A 229 21.88 14.70 10.83
C LEU A 229 20.63 14.01 10.27
N ALA A 230 20.62 13.72 8.97
CA ALA A 230 19.49 13.02 8.33
C ALA A 230 19.29 11.61 8.90
N LEU A 231 20.38 10.85 9.08
CA LEU A 231 20.32 9.52 9.69
C LEU A 231 19.89 9.59 11.15
N GLY A 232 20.33 10.61 11.90
CA GLY A 232 19.92 10.85 13.27
C GLY A 232 18.42 11.13 13.40
N THR A 233 17.85 11.93 12.50
CA THR A 233 16.40 12.21 12.50
C THR A 233 15.57 10.99 12.16
N ILE A 234 16.01 10.16 11.19
CA ILE A 234 15.33 8.92 10.82
C ILE A 234 15.35 7.89 11.98
N ALA A 235 16.44 7.85 12.76
CA ALA A 235 16.56 6.91 13.88
C ALA A 235 15.67 7.28 15.08
N ILE A 236 15.20 8.53 15.17
CA ILE A 236 14.36 9.03 16.27
C ILE A 236 12.86 8.96 15.92
N THR A 237 12.53 8.89 14.62
CA THR A 237 11.15 8.81 14.10
C THR A 237 10.73 7.37 13.88
#